data_c5bc9768314c851955effcb5a7ddac6e
#
_entry.id   c5bc9768314c851955effcb5a7ddac6e
#
_cell.length_a   1.000
_cell.length_b   1.000
_cell.length_c   1.000
_cell.angle_alpha   90.00
_cell.angle_beta   90.00
_cell.angle_gamma   90.00
#
_symmetry.space_group_name_H-M   'P 1'
#
loop_
_entity.id
_entity.type
_entity.pdbx_description
1 polymer ?
#
loop_
_entity_poly.entity_id
_entity_poly.type
_entity_poly.pdbx_seq_one_letter_code
_entity_poly.pdbx_strand_id
1 'polypeptide(L)'
;MKINILQGAFLPVPSYRGGAIEKAWFELGKAFVKHGHQVTHVSRLCDELPAEEVIDGVTHKRIVSRDAVTNPYLLKLCEFPYVWRARKMLLPADILVTHTFWAPLVMPQKKFGNIYVHVGRYPKGQLKLYKKAKRFQVPSLAVAEAAKREIATKSHKISVLPYPIPWEIEPRLPIEGRPKRMLYFGRIHPEKGVLSLVKAWVRVSRDKSIDWTLRIVGPWRRDQGGGGLEYRNQIRNLIEKEKANIELLEPIFETFQIKKEYQSARIFLYPSLAEKGETFGLSVLESMSMGCVPVVSALPCFNDITSTESGFIIPRSDSFESSLMETLSEILMAEPRHSILSSHAYEKSKEFTVDKVAEKFLNDFKKIL
;
A
#
# COMPACT_ATOMS: atom_id res chain seq x y z
N MET A 1 9.32 -25.50 1.88
CA MET A 1 8.38 -25.44 0.75
C MET A 1 9.03 -24.76 -0.43
N LYS A 2 8.55 -25.07 -1.63
CA LYS A 2 8.85 -24.34 -2.86
C LYS A 2 7.70 -23.39 -3.16
N ILE A 3 7.96 -22.10 -3.26
CA ILE A 3 6.95 -21.07 -3.38
C ILE A 3 7.19 -20.27 -4.67
N ASN A 4 6.21 -20.29 -5.55
CA ASN A 4 6.16 -19.41 -6.71
C ASN A 4 5.33 -18.17 -6.37
N ILE A 5 5.84 -16.97 -6.67
CA ILE A 5 5.11 -15.71 -6.59
C ILE A 5 4.97 -15.17 -8.02
N LEU A 6 3.77 -15.16 -8.56
CA LEU A 6 3.46 -14.57 -9.86
C LEU A 6 2.84 -13.18 -9.64
N GLN A 7 3.68 -12.16 -9.78
CA GLN A 7 3.28 -10.77 -9.62
C GLN A 7 2.37 -10.29 -10.75
N GLY A 8 1.70 -9.16 -10.55
CA GLY A 8 0.91 -8.50 -11.59
C GLY A 8 1.74 -8.10 -12.81
N ALA A 9 1.10 -8.04 -13.98
CA ALA A 9 1.76 -7.86 -15.27
C ALA A 9 2.30 -6.44 -15.54
N PHE A 10 2.01 -5.45 -14.68
CA PHE A 10 2.15 -4.04 -15.07
C PHE A 10 3.23 -3.27 -14.31
N LEU A 11 3.68 -3.76 -13.17
CA LEU A 11 4.75 -3.14 -12.37
C LEU A 11 5.92 -4.11 -12.13
N PRO A 12 7.16 -3.60 -12.09
CA PRO A 12 8.34 -4.41 -11.83
C PRO A 12 8.51 -4.76 -10.35
N VAL A 13 9.34 -5.77 -10.07
CA VAL A 13 9.86 -6.12 -8.75
C VAL A 13 11.37 -6.22 -8.84
N PRO A 14 12.15 -5.49 -8.00
CA PRO A 14 11.77 -4.52 -6.96
C PRO A 14 10.92 -3.34 -7.44
N SER A 15 10.22 -2.68 -6.52
CA SER A 15 9.20 -1.66 -6.80
C SER A 15 9.76 -0.24 -7.02
N TYR A 16 10.78 -0.06 -7.85
CA TYR A 16 11.40 1.26 -8.10
C TYR A 16 10.49 2.27 -8.84
N ARG A 17 9.35 1.81 -9.36
CA ARG A 17 8.28 2.66 -9.93
C ARG A 17 7.08 2.84 -8.98
N GLY A 18 7.25 2.46 -7.69
CA GLY A 18 6.16 2.41 -6.72
C GLY A 18 5.36 1.11 -6.81
N GLY A 19 4.28 1.02 -6.04
CA GLY A 19 3.45 -0.18 -5.94
C GLY A 19 3.57 -0.84 -4.56
N ALA A 20 2.51 -0.69 -3.74
CA ALA A 20 2.49 -1.24 -2.39
C ALA A 20 2.52 -2.77 -2.37
N ILE A 21 1.85 -3.40 -3.33
CA ILE A 21 1.81 -4.87 -3.46
C ILE A 21 3.18 -5.40 -3.86
N GLU A 22 3.83 -4.78 -4.85
CA GLU A 22 5.15 -5.14 -5.34
C GLU A 22 6.19 -5.03 -4.22
N LYS A 23 6.16 -3.94 -3.47
CA LYS A 23 7.03 -3.70 -2.32
C LYS A 23 6.82 -4.75 -1.23
N ALA A 24 5.57 -5.01 -0.85
CA ALA A 24 5.24 -5.98 0.19
C ALA A 24 5.67 -7.41 -0.17
N TRP A 25 5.39 -7.85 -1.40
CA TRP A 25 5.72 -9.22 -1.82
C TRP A 25 7.19 -9.42 -2.16
N PHE A 26 7.94 -8.34 -2.49
CA PHE A 26 9.38 -8.39 -2.56
C PHE A 26 10.00 -8.72 -1.20
N GLU A 27 9.60 -8.02 -0.15
CA GLU A 27 10.11 -8.25 1.21
C GLU A 27 9.62 -9.60 1.78
N LEU A 28 8.38 -9.99 1.52
CA LEU A 28 7.88 -11.30 1.92
C LEU A 28 8.65 -12.45 1.25
N GLY A 29 9.01 -12.31 -0.04
CA GLY A 29 9.82 -13.30 -0.75
C GLY A 29 11.17 -13.54 -0.07
N LYS A 30 11.85 -12.46 0.31
CA LYS A 30 13.13 -12.50 1.06
C LYS A 30 12.96 -13.17 2.42
N ALA A 31 11.90 -12.79 3.15
CA ALA A 31 11.62 -13.38 4.44
C ALA A 31 11.32 -14.88 4.35
N PHE A 32 10.59 -15.34 3.33
CA PHE A 32 10.35 -16.77 3.12
C PHE A 32 11.65 -17.54 2.88
N VAL A 33 12.62 -16.95 2.15
CA VAL A 33 13.96 -17.55 1.99
C VAL A 33 14.70 -17.61 3.33
N LYS A 34 14.66 -16.55 4.12
CA LYS A 34 15.26 -16.50 5.47
C LYS A 34 14.68 -17.59 6.39
N HIS A 35 13.39 -17.93 6.20
CA HIS A 35 12.74 -19.05 6.90
C HIS A 35 12.99 -20.44 6.26
N GLY A 36 13.97 -20.57 5.37
CA GLY A 36 14.40 -21.84 4.77
C GLY A 36 13.54 -22.34 3.61
N HIS A 37 12.82 -21.46 2.92
CA HIS A 37 12.00 -21.82 1.78
C HIS A 37 12.66 -21.42 0.45
N GLN A 38 12.39 -22.16 -0.63
CA GLN A 38 12.83 -21.82 -1.98
C GLN A 38 11.76 -20.91 -2.63
N VAL A 39 12.16 -19.74 -3.10
CA VAL A 39 11.23 -18.75 -3.66
C VAL A 39 11.64 -18.38 -5.08
N THR A 40 10.68 -18.49 -6.02
CA THR A 40 10.79 -17.95 -7.37
C THR A 40 9.78 -16.84 -7.55
N HIS A 41 10.22 -15.63 -7.84
CA HIS A 41 9.38 -14.45 -8.04
C HIS A 41 9.36 -14.06 -9.51
N VAL A 42 8.23 -14.23 -10.17
CA VAL A 42 8.02 -13.86 -11.58
C VAL A 42 7.32 -12.52 -11.65
N SER A 43 7.91 -11.55 -12.37
CA SER A 43 7.40 -10.19 -12.50
C SER A 43 7.62 -9.62 -13.90
N ARG A 44 7.21 -8.36 -14.12
CA ARG A 44 7.43 -7.64 -15.37
C ARG A 44 8.91 -7.34 -15.58
N LEU A 45 9.41 -7.55 -16.80
CA LEU A 45 10.71 -7.07 -17.26
C LEU A 45 10.64 -5.55 -17.55
N CYS A 46 11.62 -4.83 -17.07
CA CYS A 46 11.86 -3.42 -17.37
C CYS A 46 13.33 -3.22 -17.69
N ASP A 47 13.65 -2.16 -18.45
CA ASP A 47 15.00 -1.95 -19.03
C ASP A 47 16.10 -1.82 -17.98
N GLU A 48 15.75 -1.37 -16.76
CA GLU A 48 16.70 -1.19 -15.65
C GLU A 48 17.00 -2.48 -14.87
N LEU A 49 16.33 -3.60 -15.20
CA LEU A 49 16.46 -4.85 -14.44
C LEU A 49 16.82 -6.02 -15.36
N PRO A 50 17.75 -6.92 -14.95
CA PRO A 50 18.05 -8.11 -15.73
C PRO A 50 16.85 -9.07 -15.80
N ALA A 51 16.81 -9.89 -16.86
CA ALA A 51 15.75 -10.85 -17.07
C ALA A 51 15.70 -11.94 -15.98
N GLU A 52 16.85 -12.28 -15.41
CA GLU A 52 16.98 -13.23 -14.31
C GLU A 52 18.10 -12.80 -13.36
N GLU A 53 17.85 -12.85 -12.06
CA GLU A 53 18.84 -12.59 -11.02
C GLU A 53 18.41 -13.23 -9.68
N VAL A 54 19.35 -13.31 -8.74
CA VAL A 54 19.07 -13.74 -7.38
C VAL A 54 19.31 -12.56 -6.44
N ILE A 55 18.27 -12.16 -5.67
CA ILE A 55 18.36 -11.10 -4.65
C ILE A 55 17.96 -11.72 -3.32
N ASP A 56 18.84 -11.64 -2.31
CA ASP A 56 18.61 -12.20 -0.97
C ASP A 56 18.07 -13.64 -0.99
N GLY A 57 18.60 -14.46 -1.92
CA GLY A 57 18.20 -15.86 -2.09
C GLY A 57 16.90 -16.10 -2.88
N VAL A 58 16.17 -15.06 -3.23
CA VAL A 58 14.99 -15.14 -4.10
C VAL A 58 15.42 -15.16 -5.57
N THR A 59 14.99 -16.17 -6.32
CA THR A 59 15.19 -16.19 -7.78
C THR A 59 14.14 -15.33 -8.46
N HIS A 60 14.55 -14.17 -8.97
CA HIS A 60 13.71 -13.28 -9.77
C HIS A 60 13.79 -13.63 -11.24
N LYS A 61 12.65 -13.82 -11.88
CA LYS A 61 12.50 -14.04 -13.33
C LYS A 61 11.55 -13.01 -13.88
N ARG A 62 11.99 -12.27 -14.91
CA ARG A 62 11.22 -11.16 -15.46
C ARG A 62 10.78 -11.43 -16.87
N ILE A 63 9.57 -11.06 -17.19
CA ILE A 63 8.89 -11.35 -18.46
C ILE A 63 8.45 -10.06 -19.12
N VAL A 64 8.67 -9.94 -20.41
CA VAL A 64 8.19 -8.82 -21.22
C VAL A 64 6.67 -8.68 -21.04
N SER A 65 6.23 -7.48 -20.69
CA SER A 65 4.84 -7.11 -20.53
C SER A 65 4.62 -5.68 -21.05
N ARG A 66 3.37 -5.21 -20.98
CA ARG A 66 2.95 -3.87 -21.44
C ARG A 66 2.63 -2.97 -20.29
N ASP A 67 2.54 -1.66 -20.55
CA ASP A 67 2.01 -0.71 -19.59
C ASP A 67 0.51 -0.93 -19.34
N ALA A 68 0.06 -0.52 -18.16
CA ALA A 68 -1.33 -0.62 -17.80
C ALA A 68 -2.19 0.30 -18.67
N VAL A 69 -3.32 -0.20 -19.16
CA VAL A 69 -4.32 0.57 -19.88
C VAL A 69 -5.48 0.94 -18.94
N THR A 70 -6.15 2.05 -19.22
CA THR A 70 -7.24 2.55 -18.38
C THR A 70 -8.52 1.70 -18.48
N ASN A 71 -8.79 1.10 -19.64
CA ASN A 71 -9.96 0.26 -19.84
C ASN A 71 -9.79 -1.08 -19.10
N PRO A 72 -10.68 -1.45 -18.17
CA PRO A 72 -10.52 -2.64 -17.34
C PRO A 72 -10.65 -3.98 -18.10
N TYR A 73 -11.36 -4.01 -19.22
CA TYR A 73 -11.48 -5.20 -20.05
C TYR A 73 -10.22 -5.42 -20.87
N LEU A 74 -9.71 -4.35 -21.52
CA LEU A 74 -8.44 -4.39 -22.24
C LEU A 74 -7.28 -4.72 -21.31
N LEU A 75 -7.31 -4.21 -20.07
CA LEU A 75 -6.30 -4.52 -19.06
C LEU A 75 -6.19 -6.04 -18.82
N LYS A 76 -7.32 -6.74 -18.69
CA LYS A 76 -7.34 -8.20 -18.54
C LYS A 76 -6.82 -8.92 -19.79
N LEU A 77 -7.19 -8.44 -20.98
CA LEU A 77 -6.68 -9.01 -22.23
C LEU A 77 -5.17 -8.82 -22.36
N CYS A 78 -4.65 -7.66 -22.00
CA CYS A 78 -3.21 -7.36 -21.99
C CYS A 78 -2.41 -8.21 -21.00
N GLU A 79 -3.03 -8.65 -19.90
CA GLU A 79 -2.40 -9.51 -18.90
C GLU A 79 -2.25 -10.97 -19.38
N PHE A 80 -3.15 -11.46 -20.23
CA PHE A 80 -3.17 -12.89 -20.64
C PHE A 80 -1.85 -13.38 -21.26
N PRO A 81 -1.21 -12.67 -22.24
CA PRO A 81 0.06 -13.10 -22.80
C PRO A 81 1.20 -13.17 -21.76
N TYR A 82 1.19 -12.28 -20.78
CA TYR A 82 2.14 -12.31 -19.66
C TYR A 82 1.98 -13.59 -18.84
N VAL A 83 0.76 -13.91 -18.41
CA VAL A 83 0.46 -15.12 -17.64
C VAL A 83 0.78 -16.38 -18.44
N TRP A 84 0.53 -16.39 -19.76
CA TRP A 84 0.87 -17.52 -20.63
C TRP A 84 2.39 -17.75 -20.72
N ARG A 85 3.18 -16.68 -20.84
CA ARG A 85 4.65 -16.78 -20.80
C ARG A 85 5.17 -17.22 -19.44
N ALA A 86 4.52 -16.78 -18.35
CA ALA A 86 4.89 -17.15 -16.99
C ALA A 86 4.89 -18.67 -16.76
N ARG A 87 4.05 -19.44 -17.46
CA ARG A 87 4.04 -20.91 -17.40
C ARG A 87 5.36 -21.56 -17.79
N LYS A 88 6.19 -20.87 -18.62
CA LYS A 88 7.50 -21.36 -19.02
C LYS A 88 8.59 -21.01 -18.01
N MET A 89 8.38 -19.97 -17.21
CA MET A 89 9.36 -19.44 -16.25
C MET A 89 9.17 -19.99 -14.84
N LEU A 90 7.92 -20.35 -14.49
CA LEU A 90 7.58 -20.93 -13.19
C LEU A 90 8.16 -22.35 -13.06
N LEU A 91 8.71 -22.62 -11.90
CA LEU A 91 9.25 -23.93 -11.53
C LEU A 91 8.17 -24.80 -10.84
N PRO A 92 8.33 -26.14 -10.78
CA PRO A 92 7.50 -26.98 -9.93
C PRO A 92 7.57 -26.53 -8.48
N ALA A 93 6.40 -26.34 -7.85
CA ALA A 93 6.31 -25.78 -6.50
C ALA A 93 5.15 -26.39 -5.70
N ASP A 94 5.13 -26.09 -4.39
CA ASP A 94 4.06 -26.48 -3.47
C ASP A 94 2.94 -25.43 -3.46
N ILE A 95 3.31 -24.14 -3.59
CA ILE A 95 2.42 -23.00 -3.52
C ILE A 95 2.65 -22.08 -4.74
N LEU A 96 1.56 -21.66 -5.37
CA LEU A 96 1.53 -20.61 -6.37
C LEU A 96 0.73 -19.41 -5.82
N VAL A 97 1.43 -18.40 -5.34
CA VAL A 97 0.83 -17.09 -5.06
C VAL A 97 0.65 -16.33 -6.36
N THR A 98 -0.54 -15.76 -6.58
CA THR A 98 -0.79 -14.96 -7.79
C THR A 98 -1.56 -13.69 -7.53
N HIS A 99 -1.16 -12.63 -8.22
CA HIS A 99 -1.79 -11.30 -8.24
C HIS A 99 -2.52 -11.03 -9.57
N THR A 100 -2.56 -12.03 -10.45
CA THR A 100 -3.10 -11.90 -11.81
C THR A 100 -4.53 -12.42 -11.88
N PHE A 101 -5.30 -11.87 -12.83
CA PHE A 101 -6.65 -12.35 -13.10
C PHE A 101 -6.66 -13.75 -13.72
N TRP A 102 -5.73 -14.04 -14.65
CA TRP A 102 -5.78 -15.27 -15.44
C TRP A 102 -5.14 -16.50 -14.79
N ALA A 103 -4.12 -16.31 -13.95
CA ALA A 103 -3.39 -17.46 -13.40
C ALA A 103 -4.28 -18.44 -12.63
N PRO A 104 -5.26 -18.03 -11.79
CA PRO A 104 -6.14 -18.96 -11.12
C PRO A 104 -7.00 -19.82 -12.07
N LEU A 105 -7.17 -19.37 -13.31
CA LEU A 105 -7.98 -20.06 -14.33
C LEU A 105 -7.16 -21.04 -15.15
N VAL A 106 -5.90 -20.68 -15.51
CA VAL A 106 -5.13 -21.39 -16.53
C VAL A 106 -3.92 -22.16 -15.99
N MET A 107 -3.49 -21.92 -14.73
CA MET A 107 -2.32 -22.59 -14.18
C MET A 107 -2.64 -24.00 -13.66
N PRO A 108 -1.86 -25.03 -14.08
CA PRO A 108 -2.02 -26.39 -13.59
C PRO A 108 -1.44 -26.54 -12.19
N GLN A 109 -2.28 -26.79 -11.19
CA GLN A 109 -1.87 -26.98 -9.79
C GLN A 109 -0.90 -28.14 -9.58
N LYS A 110 -1.10 -29.26 -10.28
CA LYS A 110 -0.20 -30.43 -10.20
C LYS A 110 1.27 -30.09 -10.47
N LYS A 111 1.52 -29.02 -11.26
CA LYS A 111 2.87 -28.60 -11.63
C LYS A 111 3.38 -27.45 -10.76
N PHE A 112 2.55 -26.44 -10.52
CA PHE A 112 2.97 -25.16 -9.95
C PHE A 112 2.52 -24.96 -8.50
N GLY A 113 1.82 -25.94 -7.92
CA GLY A 113 1.38 -25.93 -6.54
C GLY A 113 -0.06 -25.44 -6.33
N ASN A 114 -0.47 -25.45 -5.07
CA ASN A 114 -1.79 -24.96 -4.67
C ASN A 114 -1.95 -23.46 -4.94
N ILE A 115 -3.04 -23.10 -5.62
CA ILE A 115 -3.29 -21.71 -6.01
C ILE A 115 -3.73 -20.89 -4.80
N TYR A 116 -2.92 -19.90 -4.47
CA TYR A 116 -3.11 -18.91 -3.43
C TYR A 116 -3.33 -17.53 -4.08
N VAL A 117 -4.56 -17.03 -4.04
CA VAL A 117 -4.93 -15.78 -4.71
C VAL A 117 -4.76 -14.62 -3.76
N HIS A 118 -3.89 -13.67 -4.11
CA HIS A 118 -3.81 -12.39 -3.44
C HIS A 118 -4.88 -11.42 -3.96
N VAL A 119 -5.78 -10.99 -3.09
CA VAL A 119 -6.89 -10.07 -3.40
C VAL A 119 -6.51 -8.68 -2.92
N GLY A 120 -5.57 -8.02 -3.59
CA GLY A 120 -5.05 -6.70 -3.24
C GLY A 120 -5.96 -5.52 -3.59
N ARG A 121 -7.14 -5.77 -4.16
CA ARG A 121 -8.17 -4.77 -4.49
C ARG A 121 -9.55 -5.29 -4.13
N TYR A 122 -10.51 -4.39 -3.92
CA TYR A 122 -11.90 -4.81 -3.73
C TYR A 122 -12.36 -5.68 -4.91
N PRO A 123 -12.90 -6.88 -4.64
CA PRO A 123 -13.33 -7.80 -5.69
C PRO A 123 -14.54 -7.26 -6.47
N LYS A 124 -14.61 -7.62 -7.76
CA LYS A 124 -15.63 -7.14 -8.71
C LYS A 124 -16.29 -8.31 -9.44
N GLY A 125 -16.57 -9.41 -8.73
CA GLY A 125 -17.22 -10.62 -9.28
C GLY A 125 -16.24 -11.71 -9.73
N GLN A 126 -14.94 -11.44 -9.83
CA GLN A 126 -13.95 -12.39 -10.37
C GLN A 126 -13.64 -13.58 -9.46
N LEU A 127 -13.82 -13.45 -8.14
CA LEU A 127 -13.49 -14.54 -7.21
C LEU A 127 -14.35 -15.79 -7.44
N LYS A 128 -15.59 -15.60 -7.92
CA LYS A 128 -16.50 -16.70 -8.28
C LYS A 128 -15.93 -17.62 -9.36
N LEU A 129 -15.09 -17.08 -10.25
CA LEU A 129 -14.47 -17.81 -11.35
C LEU A 129 -13.35 -18.74 -10.87
N TYR A 130 -12.72 -18.44 -9.74
CA TYR A 130 -11.52 -19.11 -9.24
C TYR A 130 -11.84 -20.41 -8.47
N LYS A 131 -12.53 -21.34 -9.13
CA LYS A 131 -13.00 -22.60 -8.52
C LYS A 131 -11.85 -23.43 -7.94
N LYS A 132 -10.67 -23.37 -8.56
CA LYS A 132 -9.48 -24.13 -8.17
C LYS A 132 -8.66 -23.46 -7.05
N ALA A 133 -8.92 -22.19 -6.73
CA ALA A 133 -8.19 -21.52 -5.65
C ALA A 133 -8.39 -22.24 -4.30
N LYS A 134 -7.30 -22.51 -3.63
CA LYS A 134 -7.28 -23.10 -2.28
C LYS A 134 -7.47 -22.03 -1.21
N ARG A 135 -6.96 -20.82 -1.46
CA ARG A 135 -7.01 -19.69 -0.51
C ARG A 135 -7.18 -18.37 -1.25
N PHE A 136 -7.89 -17.45 -0.63
CA PHE A 136 -8.01 -16.05 -0.99
C PHE A 136 -7.47 -15.20 0.15
N GLN A 137 -6.27 -14.66 -0.01
CA GLN A 137 -5.71 -13.75 0.98
C GLN A 137 -6.15 -12.33 0.67
N VAL A 138 -6.56 -11.61 1.70
CA VAL A 138 -6.96 -10.21 1.66
C VAL A 138 -6.16 -9.40 2.69
N PRO A 139 -5.84 -8.11 2.43
CA PRO A 139 -4.96 -7.35 3.32
C PRO A 139 -5.67 -6.80 4.56
N SER A 140 -7.01 -6.72 4.58
CA SER A 140 -7.79 -6.13 5.66
C SER A 140 -9.15 -6.80 5.85
N LEU A 141 -9.76 -6.61 7.02
CA LEU A 141 -11.12 -7.05 7.30
C LEU A 141 -12.14 -6.43 6.33
N ALA A 142 -11.96 -5.17 5.94
CA ALA A 142 -12.83 -4.50 4.99
C ALA A 142 -12.87 -5.20 3.62
N VAL A 143 -11.72 -5.65 3.12
CA VAL A 143 -11.66 -6.43 1.88
C VAL A 143 -12.18 -7.84 2.09
N ALA A 144 -12.00 -8.43 3.28
CA ALA A 144 -12.56 -9.74 3.62
C ALA A 144 -14.09 -9.73 3.55
N GLU A 145 -14.74 -8.73 4.12
CA GLU A 145 -16.21 -8.59 4.05
C GLU A 145 -16.71 -8.44 2.61
N ALA A 146 -15.98 -7.70 1.76
CA ALA A 146 -16.32 -7.62 0.34
C ALA A 146 -16.12 -8.96 -0.38
N ALA A 147 -15.05 -9.70 -0.07
CA ALA A 147 -14.82 -11.04 -0.62
C ALA A 147 -15.86 -12.06 -0.15
N LYS A 148 -16.24 -12.05 1.13
CA LYS A 148 -17.31 -12.90 1.69
C LYS A 148 -18.64 -12.71 0.95
N ARG A 149 -19.03 -11.47 0.66
CA ARG A 149 -20.24 -11.17 -0.13
C ARG A 149 -20.19 -11.78 -1.52
N GLU A 150 -19.00 -11.88 -2.13
CA GLU A 150 -18.86 -12.45 -3.48
C GLU A 150 -18.83 -13.98 -3.47
N ILE A 151 -18.18 -14.61 -2.49
CA ILE A 151 -17.98 -16.06 -2.40
C ILE A 151 -18.46 -16.66 -1.07
N ALA A 152 -19.67 -16.32 -0.64
CA ALA A 152 -20.23 -16.70 0.67
C ALA A 152 -20.05 -18.18 1.02
N THR A 153 -20.33 -19.09 0.08
CA THR A 153 -20.21 -20.56 0.26
C THR A 153 -18.75 -21.04 0.43
N LYS A 154 -17.77 -20.19 0.14
CA LYS A 154 -16.33 -20.46 0.24
C LYS A 154 -15.62 -19.49 1.16
N SER A 155 -16.34 -18.84 2.06
CA SER A 155 -15.78 -17.86 3.02
C SER A 155 -14.68 -18.44 3.90
N HIS A 156 -14.73 -19.75 4.20
CA HIS A 156 -13.67 -20.48 4.91
C HIS A 156 -12.31 -20.48 4.18
N LYS A 157 -12.29 -20.15 2.89
CA LYS A 157 -11.06 -19.99 2.11
C LYS A 157 -10.46 -18.59 2.18
N ILE A 158 -11.08 -17.63 2.86
CA ILE A 158 -10.59 -16.27 2.99
C ILE A 158 -9.66 -16.19 4.21
N SER A 159 -8.44 -15.69 4.00
CA SER A 159 -7.48 -15.35 5.06
C SER A 159 -7.19 -13.86 5.06
N VAL A 160 -7.30 -13.23 6.23
CA VAL A 160 -6.93 -11.82 6.42
C VAL A 160 -5.50 -11.78 6.89
N LEU A 161 -4.60 -11.37 6.01
CA LEU A 161 -3.18 -11.23 6.29
C LEU A 161 -2.69 -9.87 5.77
N PRO A 162 -2.13 -9.01 6.66
CA PRO A 162 -1.75 -7.65 6.30
C PRO A 162 -0.50 -7.61 5.40
N TYR A 163 -0.20 -6.42 4.86
CA TYR A 163 1.11 -6.14 4.29
C TYR A 163 2.13 -5.88 5.39
N PRO A 164 3.38 -6.29 5.21
CA PRO A 164 4.46 -5.94 6.12
C PRO A 164 4.95 -4.51 5.88
N ILE A 165 5.58 -3.94 6.90
CA ILE A 165 6.42 -2.75 6.76
C ILE A 165 7.64 -3.16 5.93
N PRO A 166 7.98 -2.42 4.83
CA PRO A 166 9.00 -2.87 3.87
C PRO A 166 10.45 -2.56 4.30
N TRP A 167 10.71 -2.46 5.59
CA TRP A 167 12.02 -2.24 6.18
C TRP A 167 12.06 -2.72 7.64
N GLU A 168 13.23 -2.85 8.19
CA GLU A 168 13.41 -3.08 9.62
C GLU A 168 13.02 -1.84 10.41
N ILE A 169 12.26 -2.03 11.49
CA ILE A 169 11.80 -0.95 12.35
C ILE A 169 12.97 -0.51 13.23
N GLU A 170 13.43 0.71 13.03
CA GLU A 170 14.46 1.37 13.83
C GLU A 170 13.86 1.92 15.13
N PRO A 171 14.69 2.14 16.19
CA PRO A 171 14.21 2.82 17.38
C PRO A 171 13.55 4.16 17.07
N ARG A 172 12.40 4.42 17.68
CA ARG A 172 11.63 5.65 17.46
C ARG A 172 12.43 6.88 17.92
N LEU A 173 12.59 7.84 17.03
CA LEU A 173 13.09 9.16 17.40
C LEU A 173 12.00 9.96 18.12
N PRO A 174 12.33 10.70 19.20
CA PRO A 174 11.36 11.56 19.88
C PRO A 174 10.68 12.53 18.90
N ILE A 175 9.38 12.71 19.06
CA ILE A 175 8.61 13.57 18.16
C ILE A 175 8.84 15.06 18.45
N GLU A 176 9.19 15.38 19.69
CA GLU A 176 9.42 16.74 20.19
C GLU A 176 10.60 17.42 19.48
N GLY A 177 11.64 16.66 19.15
CA GLY A 177 12.82 17.15 18.41
C GLY A 177 12.59 17.33 16.91
N ARG A 178 11.44 16.95 16.38
CA ARG A 178 11.14 17.07 14.96
C ARG A 178 10.55 18.45 14.63
N PRO A 179 10.76 18.95 13.40
CA PRO A 179 10.04 20.13 12.92
C PRO A 179 8.52 19.98 13.06
N LYS A 180 7.81 21.06 13.30
CA LYS A 180 6.36 21.12 13.27
C LYS A 180 5.86 20.94 11.83
N ARG A 181 5.90 19.70 11.37
CA ARG A 181 5.58 19.32 9.99
C ARG A 181 4.49 18.26 9.94
N MET A 182 3.50 18.54 9.11
CA MET A 182 2.52 17.57 8.64
C MET A 182 2.96 17.06 7.26
N LEU A 183 2.91 15.76 7.04
CA LEU A 183 3.34 15.11 5.81
C LEU A 183 2.17 14.35 5.19
N TYR A 184 1.89 14.61 3.93
CA TYR A 184 1.17 13.71 3.04
C TYR A 184 2.18 13.00 2.15
N PHE A 185 2.15 11.67 2.13
CA PHE A 185 3.00 10.86 1.24
C PHE A 185 2.14 9.81 0.52
N GLY A 186 1.98 9.95 -0.79
CA GLY A 186 1.13 9.07 -1.59
C GLY A 186 0.80 9.67 -2.95
N ARG A 187 0.06 8.92 -3.78
CA ARG A 187 -0.37 9.40 -5.10
C ARG A 187 -1.17 10.70 -4.99
N ILE A 188 -0.76 11.73 -5.73
CA ILE A 188 -1.52 12.98 -5.85
C ILE A 188 -2.65 12.75 -6.85
N HIS A 189 -3.79 12.29 -6.33
CA HIS A 189 -4.96 11.87 -7.10
C HIS A 189 -6.24 12.35 -6.38
N PRO A 190 -7.32 12.74 -7.09
CA PRO A 190 -8.56 13.19 -6.47
C PRO A 190 -9.10 12.25 -5.40
N GLU A 191 -9.06 10.93 -5.62
CA GLU A 191 -9.52 9.94 -4.66
C GLU A 191 -8.74 9.92 -3.33
N LYS A 192 -7.56 10.54 -3.29
CA LYS A 192 -6.71 10.64 -2.08
C LYS A 192 -6.97 11.91 -1.26
N GLY A 193 -7.90 12.76 -1.68
CA GLY A 193 -8.33 13.93 -0.94
C GLY A 193 -7.31 15.05 -0.83
N VAL A 194 -6.25 15.07 -1.69
CA VAL A 194 -5.14 16.03 -1.56
C VAL A 194 -5.60 17.46 -1.76
N LEU A 195 -6.49 17.75 -2.72
CA LEU A 195 -7.02 19.09 -2.93
C LEU A 195 -7.86 19.56 -1.73
N SER A 196 -8.67 18.67 -1.15
CA SER A 196 -9.43 18.98 0.08
C SER A 196 -8.50 19.27 1.26
N LEU A 197 -7.39 18.49 1.38
CA LEU A 197 -6.37 18.75 2.39
C LEU A 197 -5.74 20.14 2.23
N VAL A 198 -5.37 20.53 1.00
CA VAL A 198 -4.79 21.85 0.73
C VAL A 198 -5.78 22.95 1.06
N LYS A 199 -7.05 22.81 0.66
CA LYS A 199 -8.11 23.80 0.97
C LYS A 199 -8.33 23.95 2.49
N ALA A 200 -8.39 22.83 3.21
CA ALA A 200 -8.55 22.83 4.66
C ALA A 200 -7.35 23.48 5.34
N TRP A 201 -6.13 23.10 4.94
CA TRP A 201 -4.90 23.68 5.49
C TRP A 201 -4.78 25.17 5.23
N VAL A 202 -5.08 25.65 4.02
CA VAL A 202 -5.11 27.10 3.69
C VAL A 202 -6.01 27.86 4.66
N ARG A 203 -7.17 27.33 5.01
CA ARG A 203 -8.10 28.01 5.92
C ARG A 203 -7.62 28.01 7.36
N VAL A 204 -7.13 26.86 7.83
CA VAL A 204 -6.61 26.70 9.20
C VAL A 204 -5.35 27.54 9.40
N SER A 205 -4.41 27.53 8.44
CA SER A 205 -3.13 28.24 8.53
C SER A 205 -3.20 29.75 8.23
N ARG A 206 -4.40 30.33 8.05
CA ARG A 206 -4.55 31.80 7.96
C ARG A 206 -4.16 32.52 9.25
N ASP A 207 -4.27 31.85 10.37
CA ASP A 207 -3.70 32.32 11.63
C ASP A 207 -2.19 32.24 11.54
N LYS A 208 -1.55 33.42 11.50
CA LYS A 208 -0.09 33.58 11.40
C LYS A 208 0.69 33.08 12.63
N SER A 209 -0.01 32.77 13.73
CA SER A 209 0.61 32.15 14.90
C SER A 209 0.94 30.67 14.71
N ILE A 210 0.40 30.05 13.64
CA ILE A 210 0.63 28.65 13.32
C ILE A 210 1.96 28.50 12.60
N ASP A 211 2.94 27.92 13.29
CA ASP A 211 4.30 27.70 12.81
C ASP A 211 4.50 26.29 12.18
N TRP A 212 3.42 25.65 11.75
CA TRP A 212 3.42 24.34 11.10
C TRP A 212 3.55 24.46 9.57
N THR A 213 4.22 23.47 8.96
CA THR A 213 4.35 23.32 7.52
C THR A 213 3.61 22.07 7.06
N LEU A 214 2.85 22.15 5.98
CA LEU A 214 2.32 20.99 5.29
C LEU A 214 3.25 20.62 4.12
N ARG A 215 3.76 19.38 4.11
CA ARG A 215 4.56 18.83 3.02
C ARG A 215 3.76 17.77 2.27
N ILE A 216 3.72 17.87 0.95
CA ILE A 216 2.99 16.95 0.06
C ILE A 216 3.99 16.34 -0.91
N VAL A 217 4.12 15.00 -0.86
CA VAL A 217 5.07 14.24 -1.67
C VAL A 217 4.36 13.10 -2.37
N GLY A 218 4.59 12.94 -3.66
CA GLY A 218 4.14 11.74 -4.34
C GLY A 218 3.88 11.88 -5.84
N PRO A 219 3.69 10.75 -6.53
CA PRO A 219 3.49 10.73 -7.95
C PRO A 219 2.15 11.37 -8.35
N TRP A 220 2.22 12.25 -9.33
CA TRP A 220 1.10 13.00 -9.87
C TRP A 220 0.80 12.63 -11.33
N ARG A 221 1.75 12.06 -12.07
CA ARG A 221 1.58 11.66 -13.47
C ARG A 221 0.59 10.50 -13.58
N ARG A 222 -0.17 10.47 -14.67
CA ARG A 222 -1.19 9.42 -14.92
C ARG A 222 -0.57 8.04 -15.10
N ASP A 223 0.58 7.95 -15.75
CA ASP A 223 1.34 6.71 -15.92
C ASP A 223 1.87 6.12 -14.59
N GLN A 224 2.00 6.97 -13.57
CA GLN A 224 2.35 6.60 -12.19
C GLN A 224 1.11 6.46 -11.27
N GLY A 225 -0.10 6.50 -11.84
CA GLY A 225 -1.34 6.40 -11.10
C GLY A 225 -1.79 7.69 -10.40
N GLY A 226 -1.20 8.84 -10.73
CA GLY A 226 -1.62 10.17 -10.25
C GLY A 226 -2.78 10.76 -11.04
N GLY A 227 -3.29 11.91 -10.59
CA GLY A 227 -4.42 12.64 -11.19
C GLY A 227 -4.08 13.43 -12.46
N GLY A 228 -2.78 13.49 -12.82
CA GLY A 228 -2.29 14.22 -13.99
C GLY A 228 -1.94 15.68 -13.71
N LEU A 229 -1.41 16.34 -14.76
CA LEU A 229 -0.88 17.70 -14.67
C LEU A 229 -1.96 18.72 -14.27
N GLU A 230 -3.16 18.58 -14.79
CA GLU A 230 -4.26 19.48 -14.49
C GLU A 230 -4.60 19.50 -12.99
N TYR A 231 -4.73 18.33 -12.38
CA TYR A 231 -5.00 18.22 -10.96
C TYR A 231 -3.85 18.77 -10.10
N ARG A 232 -2.61 18.49 -10.50
CA ARG A 232 -1.42 19.06 -9.84
C ARG A 232 -1.40 20.59 -9.94
N ASN A 233 -1.74 21.16 -11.10
CA ASN A 233 -1.78 22.60 -11.30
C ASN A 233 -2.91 23.27 -10.48
N GLN A 234 -4.08 22.64 -10.32
CA GLN A 234 -5.12 23.14 -9.42
C GLN A 234 -4.59 23.28 -7.98
N ILE A 235 -3.84 22.30 -7.50
CA ILE A 235 -3.23 22.33 -6.17
C ILE A 235 -2.17 23.43 -6.10
N ARG A 236 -1.26 23.52 -7.07
CA ARG A 236 -0.18 24.52 -7.11
C ARG A 236 -0.75 25.94 -7.13
N ASN A 237 -1.68 26.22 -8.03
CA ASN A 237 -2.29 27.54 -8.16
C ASN A 237 -2.99 27.99 -6.87
N LEU A 238 -3.61 27.05 -6.14
CA LEU A 238 -4.22 27.35 -4.84
C LEU A 238 -3.15 27.71 -3.80
N ILE A 239 -2.06 26.95 -3.73
CA ILE A 239 -0.94 27.22 -2.81
C ILE A 239 -0.33 28.60 -3.08
N GLU A 240 -0.05 28.93 -4.35
CA GLU A 240 0.54 30.19 -4.76
C GLU A 240 -0.40 31.39 -4.49
N LYS A 241 -1.68 31.25 -4.86
CA LYS A 241 -2.70 32.28 -4.65
C LYS A 241 -2.86 32.66 -3.17
N GLU A 242 -2.92 31.65 -2.30
CA GLU A 242 -3.15 31.85 -0.86
C GLU A 242 -1.84 32.05 -0.07
N LYS A 243 -0.69 31.94 -0.70
CA LYS A 243 0.65 32.03 -0.09
C LYS A 243 0.77 31.13 1.16
N ALA A 244 0.17 29.94 1.06
CA ALA A 244 0.09 29.00 2.17
C ALA A 244 1.46 28.36 2.45
N ASN A 245 1.73 28.06 3.73
CA ASN A 245 2.95 27.33 4.13
C ASN A 245 2.82 25.84 3.77
N ILE A 246 2.90 25.53 2.46
CA ILE A 246 2.77 24.21 1.87
C ILE A 246 3.94 23.98 0.90
N GLU A 247 4.63 22.86 1.09
CA GLU A 247 5.67 22.38 0.18
C GLU A 247 5.12 21.26 -0.70
N LEU A 248 5.01 21.51 -2.00
CA LEU A 248 4.57 20.50 -3.00
C LEU A 248 5.80 19.98 -3.74
N LEU A 249 6.21 18.75 -3.41
CA LEU A 249 7.45 18.15 -3.87
C LEU A 249 7.24 17.13 -5.01
N GLU A 250 8.33 16.83 -5.71
CA GLU A 250 8.37 15.75 -6.69
C GLU A 250 8.31 14.37 -6.00
N PRO A 251 7.88 13.31 -6.73
CA PRO A 251 7.79 11.98 -6.17
C PRO A 251 9.17 11.44 -5.74
N ILE A 252 9.18 10.73 -4.62
CA ILE A 252 10.34 10.05 -4.06
C ILE A 252 10.05 8.54 -4.07
N PHE A 253 10.98 7.73 -4.58
CA PHE A 253 10.86 6.27 -4.66
C PHE A 253 11.97 5.55 -3.90
N GLU A 254 13.05 6.23 -3.61
CA GLU A 254 14.21 5.69 -2.93
C GLU A 254 13.90 5.53 -1.42
N THR A 255 14.05 4.30 -0.90
CA THR A 255 13.62 3.92 0.46
C THR A 255 14.24 4.78 1.56
N PHE A 256 15.53 5.13 1.43
CA PHE A 256 16.22 5.96 2.43
C PHE A 256 15.64 7.38 2.49
N GLN A 257 15.32 7.96 1.33
CA GLN A 257 14.71 9.29 1.26
C GLN A 257 13.26 9.25 1.78
N ILE A 258 12.50 8.20 1.48
CA ILE A 258 11.15 7.98 2.03
C ILE A 258 11.18 7.94 3.56
N LYS A 259 12.11 7.16 4.13
CA LYS A 259 12.29 7.11 5.59
C LYS A 259 12.60 8.47 6.19
N LYS A 260 13.48 9.25 5.54
CA LYS A 260 13.80 10.63 5.99
C LYS A 260 12.57 11.55 5.99
N GLU A 261 11.71 11.46 4.99
CA GLU A 261 10.48 12.25 4.96
C GLU A 261 9.58 11.91 6.16
N TYR A 262 9.35 10.63 6.45
CA TYR A 262 8.59 10.24 7.62
C TYR A 262 9.26 10.67 8.93
N GLN A 263 10.57 10.46 9.08
CA GLN A 263 11.32 10.84 10.29
C GLN A 263 11.31 12.36 10.55
N SER A 264 11.18 13.17 9.50
CA SER A 264 11.14 14.63 9.58
C SER A 264 9.77 15.21 9.91
N ALA A 265 8.73 14.37 9.98
CA ALA A 265 7.37 14.81 10.24
C ALA A 265 6.88 14.36 11.63
N ARG A 266 6.02 15.18 12.26
CA ARG A 266 5.30 14.80 13.48
C ARG A 266 4.00 14.09 13.14
N ILE A 267 3.28 14.58 12.15
CA ILE A 267 1.93 14.16 11.77
C ILE A 267 1.98 13.62 10.34
N PHE A 268 1.32 12.49 10.11
CA PHE A 268 1.13 11.93 8.77
C PHE A 268 -0.35 12.00 8.38
N LEU A 269 -0.65 12.74 7.33
CA LEU A 269 -2.00 12.97 6.85
C LEU A 269 -2.33 12.06 5.66
N TYR A 270 -3.39 11.29 5.78
CA TYR A 270 -3.86 10.41 4.69
C TYR A 270 -5.38 10.47 4.52
N PRO A 271 -5.91 11.62 4.04
CA PRO A 271 -7.34 11.91 3.95
C PRO A 271 -8.00 11.26 2.72
N SER A 272 -7.82 9.95 2.54
CA SER A 272 -8.32 9.22 1.38
C SER A 272 -9.85 9.21 1.32
N LEU A 273 -10.41 9.50 0.13
CA LEU A 273 -11.84 9.43 -0.18
C LEU A 273 -12.23 8.11 -0.85
N ALA A 274 -11.25 7.23 -1.08
CA ALA A 274 -11.38 6.03 -1.90
C ALA A 274 -12.00 4.86 -1.13
N GLU A 275 -13.30 4.86 -0.88
CA GLU A 275 -14.02 3.81 -0.13
C GLU A 275 -13.77 2.38 -0.64
N LYS A 276 -13.74 2.20 -1.96
CA LYS A 276 -13.46 0.91 -2.62
C LYS A 276 -12.11 0.89 -3.31
N GLY A 277 -11.31 1.93 -3.12
CA GLY A 277 -9.97 2.06 -3.69
C GLY A 277 -8.87 1.86 -2.66
N GLU A 278 -9.17 2.08 -1.38
CA GLU A 278 -8.24 1.87 -0.27
C GLU A 278 -8.46 0.50 0.35
N THR A 279 -7.42 -0.33 0.36
CA THR A 279 -7.54 -1.72 0.82
C THR A 279 -6.78 -2.01 2.11
N PHE A 280 -5.78 -1.17 2.47
CA PHE A 280 -4.97 -1.38 3.66
C PHE A 280 -4.36 -0.09 4.20
N GLY A 281 -3.65 0.70 3.36
CA GLY A 281 -2.97 1.93 3.79
C GLY A 281 -1.51 1.69 4.19
N LEU A 282 -0.72 1.08 3.31
CA LEU A 282 0.70 0.79 3.61
C LEU A 282 1.49 2.05 4.00
N SER A 283 1.26 3.19 3.34
CA SER A 283 1.94 4.46 3.70
C SER A 283 1.62 4.93 5.12
N VAL A 284 0.39 4.65 5.62
CA VAL A 284 0.02 4.93 7.01
C VAL A 284 0.87 4.08 7.95
N LEU A 285 0.96 2.78 7.68
CA LEU A 285 1.76 1.85 8.47
C LEU A 285 3.26 2.19 8.42
N GLU A 286 3.77 2.56 7.25
CA GLU A 286 5.13 3.06 7.05
C GLU A 286 5.42 4.28 7.94
N SER A 287 4.51 5.25 7.96
CA SER A 287 4.65 6.46 8.79
C SER A 287 4.63 6.15 10.30
N MET A 288 3.76 5.24 10.72
CA MET A 288 3.68 4.79 12.11
C MET A 288 4.99 4.14 12.58
N SER A 289 5.64 3.34 11.71
CA SER A 289 6.92 2.71 12.01
C SER A 289 8.07 3.70 12.19
N MET A 290 7.92 4.91 11.68
CA MET A 290 8.85 6.02 11.87
C MET A 290 8.41 6.97 13.00
N GLY A 291 7.34 6.61 13.74
CA GLY A 291 6.83 7.38 14.87
C GLY A 291 6.05 8.64 14.48
N CYS A 292 5.50 8.74 13.28
CA CYS A 292 4.51 9.77 12.98
C CYS A 292 3.17 9.46 13.65
N VAL A 293 2.42 10.49 14.02
CA VAL A 293 1.02 10.36 14.41
C VAL A 293 0.16 10.27 13.13
N PRO A 294 -0.49 9.14 12.85
CA PRO A 294 -1.32 9.01 11.65
C PRO A 294 -2.65 9.77 11.81
N VAL A 295 -3.09 10.39 10.72
CA VAL A 295 -4.39 11.02 10.57
C VAL A 295 -5.05 10.46 9.32
N VAL A 296 -6.11 9.70 9.47
CA VAL A 296 -6.73 8.96 8.38
C VAL A 296 -8.23 9.25 8.29
N SER A 297 -8.80 9.15 7.12
CA SER A 297 -10.27 9.17 6.95
C SER A 297 -10.90 7.95 7.65
N ALA A 298 -12.14 8.06 8.11
CA ALA A 298 -12.91 6.97 8.70
C ALA A 298 -13.28 5.90 7.65
N LEU A 299 -12.27 5.30 7.02
CA LEU A 299 -12.44 4.17 6.09
C LEU A 299 -12.20 2.85 6.81
N PRO A 300 -13.04 1.83 6.60
CA PRO A 300 -12.96 0.55 7.33
C PRO A 300 -11.60 -0.16 7.23
N CYS A 301 -10.84 0.04 6.14
CA CYS A 301 -9.52 -0.58 5.96
C CYS A 301 -8.45 -0.07 6.93
N PHE A 302 -8.65 1.11 7.53
CA PHE A 302 -7.69 1.66 8.49
C PHE A 302 -7.92 1.14 9.91
N ASN A 303 -9.10 0.59 10.23
CA ASN A 303 -9.40 0.05 11.56
C ASN A 303 -8.48 -1.11 11.97
N ASP A 304 -7.85 -1.78 11.00
CA ASP A 304 -6.91 -2.88 11.26
C ASP A 304 -5.52 -2.36 11.71
N ILE A 305 -5.20 -1.09 11.43
CA ILE A 305 -3.85 -0.53 11.65
C ILE A 305 -3.81 0.65 12.60
N THR A 306 -4.88 1.44 12.74
CA THR A 306 -4.92 2.62 13.61
C THR A 306 -6.27 2.81 14.28
N SER A 307 -6.28 3.56 15.38
CA SER A 307 -7.46 3.96 16.16
C SER A 307 -7.24 5.34 16.76
N THR A 308 -8.22 5.86 17.49
CA THR A 308 -8.12 7.12 18.25
C THR A 308 -7.08 7.08 19.39
N GLU A 309 -6.62 5.90 19.77
CA GLU A 309 -5.55 5.73 20.76
C GLU A 309 -4.15 5.91 20.14
N SER A 310 -4.03 5.75 18.81
CA SER A 310 -2.76 5.82 18.10
C SER A 310 -2.71 6.94 17.04
N GLY A 311 -3.80 7.69 16.84
CA GLY A 311 -3.86 8.74 15.83
C GLY A 311 -5.18 9.50 15.83
N PHE A 312 -5.44 10.23 14.76
CA PHE A 312 -6.70 10.96 14.56
C PHE A 312 -7.49 10.34 13.41
N ILE A 313 -8.81 10.33 13.56
CA ILE A 313 -9.73 9.82 12.54
C ILE A 313 -10.58 10.98 12.03
N ILE A 314 -10.46 11.29 10.73
CA ILE A 314 -11.29 12.32 10.09
C ILE A 314 -12.70 11.75 9.91
N PRO A 315 -13.72 12.33 10.57
CA PRO A 315 -15.09 11.84 10.46
C PRO A 315 -15.63 11.91 9.04
N ARG A 316 -16.56 11.03 8.73
CA ARG A 316 -17.36 11.14 7.51
C ARG A 316 -18.51 12.10 7.77
N SER A 317 -18.66 13.08 6.93
CA SER A 317 -19.74 14.04 6.97
C SER A 317 -20.12 14.48 5.55
N ASP A 318 -21.21 15.21 5.42
CA ASP A 318 -21.65 15.79 4.15
C ASP A 318 -20.61 16.77 3.60
N SER A 319 -19.81 17.42 4.46
CA SER A 319 -18.68 18.25 4.10
C SER A 319 -17.36 17.67 4.63
N PHE A 320 -16.71 16.83 3.84
CA PHE A 320 -15.40 16.28 4.17
C PHE A 320 -14.34 17.36 4.44
N GLU A 321 -14.42 18.49 3.75
CA GLU A 321 -13.50 19.62 3.93
C GLU A 321 -13.67 20.25 5.34
N SER A 322 -14.91 20.36 5.84
CA SER A 322 -15.18 20.86 7.20
C SER A 322 -14.65 19.90 8.26
N SER A 323 -14.93 18.60 8.13
CA SER A 323 -14.38 17.58 9.05
C SER A 323 -12.86 17.57 9.07
N LEU A 324 -12.24 17.78 7.93
CA LEU A 324 -10.78 17.86 7.82
C LEU A 324 -10.23 19.11 8.51
N MET A 325 -10.91 20.27 8.36
CA MET A 325 -10.54 21.50 9.06
C MET A 325 -10.63 21.36 10.58
N GLU A 326 -11.75 20.79 11.07
CA GLU A 326 -11.94 20.52 12.50
C GLU A 326 -10.85 19.59 13.05
N THR A 327 -10.55 18.50 12.32
CA THR A 327 -9.50 17.57 12.72
C THR A 327 -8.11 18.23 12.70
N LEU A 328 -7.81 19.07 11.72
CA LEU A 328 -6.55 19.83 11.69
C LEU A 328 -6.44 20.80 12.86
N SER A 329 -7.51 21.48 13.21
CA SER A 329 -7.57 22.37 14.38
C SER A 329 -7.39 21.59 15.68
N GLU A 330 -8.03 20.44 15.82
CA GLU A 330 -7.84 19.54 16.96
C GLU A 330 -6.36 19.10 17.12
N ILE A 331 -5.73 18.70 16.00
CA ILE A 331 -4.30 18.30 15.98
C ILE A 331 -3.43 19.43 16.51
N LEU A 332 -3.63 20.66 16.06
CA LEU A 332 -2.83 21.81 16.49
C LEU A 332 -3.00 22.10 17.99
N MET A 333 -4.20 21.94 18.53
CA MET A 333 -4.48 22.11 19.97
C MET A 333 -3.97 20.93 20.82
N ALA A 334 -3.90 19.74 20.22
CA ALA A 334 -3.51 18.50 20.91
C ALA A 334 -1.99 18.25 20.91
N GLU A 335 -1.16 19.25 20.67
CA GLU A 335 0.31 19.08 20.56
C GLU A 335 0.92 18.31 21.75
N PRO A 336 0.50 18.51 23.02
CA PRO A 336 1.00 17.74 24.15
C PRO A 336 0.70 16.23 24.09
N ARG A 337 -0.34 15.82 23.34
CA ARG A 337 -0.72 14.41 23.17
C ARG A 337 0.06 13.71 22.05
N HIS A 338 0.76 14.44 21.18
CA HIS A 338 1.42 13.85 20.02
C HIS A 338 2.46 12.80 20.40
N SER A 339 3.20 13.00 21.50
CA SER A 339 4.18 12.03 21.98
C SER A 339 3.57 10.68 22.36
N ILE A 340 2.43 10.71 23.06
CA ILE A 340 1.69 9.51 23.47
C ILE A 340 1.13 8.80 22.24
N LEU A 341 0.44 9.53 21.34
CA LEU A 341 -0.12 8.96 20.12
C LEU A 341 0.97 8.37 19.20
N SER A 342 2.11 9.07 19.05
CA SER A 342 3.28 8.61 18.33
C SER A 342 3.82 7.30 18.91
N SER A 343 3.91 7.19 20.23
CA SER A 343 4.36 5.97 20.90
C SER A 343 3.43 4.81 20.63
N HIS A 344 2.12 5.00 20.79
CA HIS A 344 1.13 3.96 20.52
C HIS A 344 1.13 3.53 19.04
N ALA A 345 1.22 4.49 18.11
CA ALA A 345 1.33 4.20 16.67
C ALA A 345 2.58 3.37 16.36
N TYR A 346 3.71 3.74 16.91
CA TYR A 346 4.96 3.02 16.73
C TYR A 346 4.90 1.60 17.30
N GLU A 347 4.39 1.42 18.54
CA GLU A 347 4.23 0.08 19.13
C GLU A 347 3.28 -0.79 18.32
N LYS A 348 2.15 -0.24 17.87
CA LYS A 348 1.21 -0.94 16.98
C LYS A 348 1.87 -1.39 15.67
N SER A 349 2.74 -0.57 15.10
CA SER A 349 3.46 -0.88 13.86
C SER A 349 4.34 -2.13 13.97
N LYS A 350 4.85 -2.46 15.15
CA LYS A 350 5.68 -3.65 15.39
C LYS A 350 4.95 -4.99 15.19
N GLU A 351 3.63 -4.98 15.11
CA GLU A 351 2.85 -6.17 14.75
C GLU A 351 2.99 -6.53 13.26
N PHE A 352 3.50 -5.60 12.45
CA PHE A 352 3.57 -5.68 10.99
C PHE A 352 5.00 -5.77 10.45
N THR A 353 5.96 -6.20 11.27
CA THR A 353 7.32 -6.48 10.77
C THR A 353 7.28 -7.57 9.71
N VAL A 354 8.24 -7.54 8.79
CA VAL A 354 8.33 -8.52 7.69
C VAL A 354 8.32 -9.94 8.23
N ASP A 355 9.12 -10.24 9.27
CA ASP A 355 9.22 -11.58 9.85
C ASP A 355 7.88 -12.04 10.43
N LYS A 356 7.20 -11.24 11.26
CA LYS A 356 5.89 -11.59 11.84
C LYS A 356 4.80 -11.81 10.78
N VAL A 357 4.80 -10.99 9.74
CA VAL A 357 3.82 -11.15 8.66
C VAL A 357 4.16 -12.38 7.81
N ALA A 358 5.43 -12.61 7.51
CA ALA A 358 5.88 -13.80 6.78
C ALA A 358 5.51 -15.09 7.52
N GLU A 359 5.69 -15.16 8.83
CA GLU A 359 5.24 -16.30 9.65
C GLU A 359 3.74 -16.57 9.51
N LYS A 360 2.90 -15.51 9.53
CA LYS A 360 1.46 -15.65 9.33
C LYS A 360 1.14 -16.25 7.95
N PHE A 361 1.82 -15.79 6.89
CA PHE A 361 1.67 -16.35 5.54
C PHE A 361 2.15 -17.81 5.47
N LEU A 362 3.31 -18.13 6.02
CA LEU A 362 3.85 -19.49 6.03
C LEU A 362 2.94 -20.47 6.77
N ASN A 363 2.36 -20.03 7.88
CA ASN A 363 1.37 -20.82 8.62
C ASN A 363 0.08 -21.02 7.83
N ASP A 364 -0.36 -20.01 7.05
CA ASP A 364 -1.52 -20.14 6.19
C ASP A 364 -1.25 -21.06 4.97
N PHE A 365 -0.04 -21.01 4.40
CA PHE A 365 0.40 -21.94 3.34
C PHE A 365 0.38 -23.38 3.81
N LYS A 366 0.88 -23.67 5.03
CA LYS A 366 0.85 -25.03 5.62
C LYS A 366 -0.56 -25.61 5.73
N LYS A 367 -1.59 -24.76 5.96
CA LYS A 367 -2.98 -25.21 6.07
C LYS A 367 -3.61 -25.68 4.75
N ILE A 368 -2.96 -25.42 3.63
CA ILE A 368 -3.49 -25.76 2.29
C ILE A 368 -2.61 -26.74 1.54
N LEU A 369 -1.50 -27.21 2.13
CA LEU A 369 -0.70 -28.32 1.62
C LEU A 369 -1.40 -29.64 1.88
#